data_9f83c129a239a83383993aa42a380ac4
#
_entry.id   9f83c129a239a83383993aa42a380ac4
#
_cell.length_a   1.000
_cell.length_b   1.000
_cell.length_c   1.000
_cell.angle_alpha   90.00
_cell.angle_beta   90.00
_cell.angle_gamma   90.00
#
_symmetry.space_group_name_H-M   'P 1'
#
loop_
_entity.id
_entity.type
_entity.pdbx_description
1 polymer ?
#
loop_
_entity_poly.entity_id
_entity_poly.type
_entity_poly.pdbx_seq_one_letter_code
_entity_poly.pdbx_strand_id
1 'polypeptide(L)'
;PQGTMSHYMTYSGLLMLVICTAVARLLFGSRNRIWPALVMPALVVALSLTLSRNAWIGACAAVGLLFLLKDFRLAWLLPVILAVLVVIAPEGFVNRLTSTFNAQDPSNQDRFAMIEIGAKMVRDHPLVGVGPNMVPRLYEQYRPDYAINKVNPHLHNVPLQIAAERGLPALAIWIWLIASLTTSLFRLFRRQPDKILSATALAAVVAMLAAGLFEYNFGDSEFLMLFLVLVTLLVALPIYAAVARSEEHTSELQSP
;
A
#
# COMPACT_ATOMS: atom_id res chain seq x y z
N PRO A 1 7.87 17.41 -0.75
CA PRO A 1 6.75 17.78 -1.63
C PRO A 1 5.49 16.98 -1.26
N GLN A 2 4.34 17.66 -1.20
CA GLN A 2 3.04 17.03 -0.87
C GLN A 2 2.02 17.19 -2.02
N GLY A 3 2.43 17.85 -3.13
CA GLY A 3 1.54 18.14 -4.24
C GLY A 3 0.37 19.02 -3.76
N THR A 4 -0.85 18.67 -4.21
CA THR A 4 -2.11 19.30 -3.78
C THR A 4 -2.73 18.62 -2.57
N MET A 5 -2.08 17.59 -1.99
CA MET A 5 -2.59 16.82 -0.86
C MET A 5 -2.33 17.54 0.47
N SER A 6 -3.16 17.24 1.46
CA SER A 6 -3.02 17.79 2.82
C SER A 6 -1.75 17.33 3.52
N HIS A 7 -1.27 16.12 3.17
CA HIS A 7 -0.09 15.51 3.78
C HIS A 7 0.81 14.81 2.76
N TYR A 8 2.14 14.91 2.93
CA TYR A 8 3.10 14.29 2.00
C TYR A 8 3.07 12.75 2.03
N MET A 9 2.65 12.12 3.13
CA MET A 9 2.52 10.67 3.23
C MET A 9 1.34 10.14 2.39
N THR A 10 0.20 10.84 2.37
CA THR A 10 -0.92 10.55 1.47
C THR A 10 -0.46 10.60 0.01
N TYR A 11 0.22 11.69 -0.38
CA TYR A 11 0.74 11.84 -1.73
C TYR A 11 1.70 10.71 -2.13
N SER A 12 2.62 10.34 -1.23
CA SER A 12 3.56 9.23 -1.48
C SER A 12 2.86 7.87 -1.61
N GLY A 13 1.82 7.64 -0.82
CA GLY A 13 0.99 6.43 -0.90
C GLY A 13 0.26 6.32 -2.23
N LEU A 14 -0.34 7.41 -2.72
CA LEU A 14 -0.98 7.46 -4.03
C LEU A 14 0.01 7.22 -5.17
N LEU A 15 1.19 7.88 -5.15
CA LEU A 15 2.26 7.64 -6.12
C LEU A 15 2.70 6.18 -6.15
N MET A 16 2.83 5.55 -4.99
CA MET A 16 3.16 4.14 -4.87
C MET A 16 2.16 3.25 -5.61
N LEU A 17 0.85 3.47 -5.43
CA LEU A 17 -0.20 2.72 -6.13
C LEU A 17 -0.21 2.98 -7.64
N VAL A 18 0.05 4.22 -8.06
CA VAL A 18 0.18 4.58 -9.50
C VAL A 18 1.39 3.89 -10.14
N ILE A 19 2.53 3.82 -9.44
CA ILE A 19 3.71 3.08 -9.90
C ILE A 19 3.39 1.58 -10.04
N CYS A 20 2.69 0.97 -9.07
CA CYS A 20 2.25 -0.42 -9.19
C CYS A 20 1.44 -0.66 -10.47
N THR A 21 0.49 0.25 -10.76
CA THR A 21 -0.36 0.20 -11.96
C THR A 21 0.46 0.34 -13.24
N ALA A 22 1.39 1.30 -13.27
CA ALA A 22 2.25 1.54 -14.43
C ALA A 22 3.18 0.35 -14.72
N VAL A 23 3.82 -0.21 -13.69
CA VAL A 23 4.69 -1.41 -13.83
C VAL A 23 3.89 -2.63 -14.24
N ALA A 24 2.70 -2.87 -13.66
CA ALA A 24 1.84 -3.97 -14.08
C ALA A 24 1.46 -3.86 -15.55
N ARG A 25 1.14 -2.63 -16.03
CA ARG A 25 0.83 -2.39 -17.43
C ARG A 25 2.04 -2.58 -18.35
N LEU A 26 3.24 -2.21 -17.93
CA LEU A 26 4.49 -2.45 -18.68
C LEU A 26 4.79 -3.95 -18.82
N LEU A 27 4.60 -4.73 -17.77
CA LEU A 27 4.96 -6.14 -17.75
C LEU A 27 3.91 -7.04 -18.43
N PHE A 28 2.63 -6.77 -18.20
CA PHE A 28 1.52 -7.64 -18.62
C PHE A 28 0.71 -7.07 -19.77
N GLY A 29 0.81 -5.76 -20.08
CA GLY A 29 0.12 -5.15 -21.21
C GLY A 29 0.66 -5.60 -22.57
N SER A 30 -0.24 -5.78 -23.55
CA SER A 30 0.13 -6.06 -24.95
C SER A 30 0.16 -4.80 -25.83
N ARG A 31 -0.65 -3.79 -25.47
CA ARG A 31 -0.81 -2.53 -26.22
C ARG A 31 -0.54 -1.33 -25.30
N ASN A 32 -0.18 -0.21 -25.91
CA ASN A 32 -0.04 1.10 -25.22
C ASN A 32 0.93 1.09 -24.02
N ARG A 33 2.12 0.49 -24.18
CA ARG A 33 3.21 0.52 -23.18
C ARG A 33 3.96 1.85 -23.16
N ILE A 34 3.81 2.67 -24.20
CA ILE A 34 4.57 3.92 -24.36
C ILE A 34 4.25 4.90 -23.23
N TRP A 35 2.98 5.14 -22.95
CA TRP A 35 2.60 6.08 -21.89
C TRP A 35 3.12 5.70 -20.49
N PRO A 36 2.94 4.45 -20.00
CA PRO A 36 3.53 4.07 -18.73
C PRO A 36 5.06 4.19 -18.71
N ALA A 37 5.73 3.88 -19.84
CA ALA A 37 7.19 4.01 -19.95
C ALA A 37 7.65 5.48 -19.87
N LEU A 38 6.94 6.39 -20.54
CA LEU A 38 7.26 7.84 -20.55
C LEU A 38 7.04 8.49 -19.19
N VAL A 39 5.99 8.12 -18.45
CA VAL A 39 5.69 8.74 -17.15
C VAL A 39 6.48 8.11 -16.00
N MET A 40 7.03 6.90 -16.16
CA MET A 40 7.72 6.17 -15.11
C MET A 40 8.90 6.94 -14.50
N PRO A 41 9.80 7.58 -15.26
CA PRO A 41 10.88 8.36 -14.67
C PRO A 41 10.37 9.49 -13.78
N ALA A 42 9.32 10.20 -14.22
CA ALA A 42 8.72 11.28 -13.43
C ALA A 42 8.09 10.75 -12.13
N LEU A 43 7.39 9.60 -12.18
CA LEU A 43 6.80 8.95 -11.00
C LEU A 43 7.88 8.52 -10.00
N VAL A 44 8.98 7.91 -10.47
CA VAL A 44 10.10 7.49 -9.63
C VAL A 44 10.76 8.69 -8.97
N VAL A 45 11.03 9.76 -9.72
CA VAL A 45 11.60 11.00 -9.18
C VAL A 45 10.64 11.62 -8.16
N ALA A 46 9.35 11.73 -8.49
CA ALA A 46 8.36 12.28 -7.58
C ALA A 46 8.28 11.49 -6.27
N LEU A 47 8.23 10.15 -6.34
CA LEU A 47 8.23 9.28 -5.16
C LEU A 47 9.52 9.44 -4.34
N SER A 48 10.68 9.51 -4.98
CA SER A 48 11.98 9.68 -4.30
C SER A 48 12.04 11.01 -3.54
N LEU A 49 11.52 12.09 -4.15
CA LEU A 49 11.50 13.43 -3.56
C LEU A 49 10.51 13.56 -2.38
N THR A 50 9.58 12.62 -2.20
CA THR A 50 8.71 12.61 -0.99
C THR A 50 9.49 12.29 0.28
N LEU A 51 10.64 11.64 0.18
CA LEU A 51 11.46 11.13 1.29
C LEU A 51 10.68 10.20 2.24
N SER A 52 9.63 9.56 1.73
CA SER A 52 8.71 8.69 2.47
C SER A 52 9.17 7.23 2.39
N ARG A 53 9.88 6.77 3.41
CA ARG A 53 10.49 5.42 3.46
C ARG A 53 9.45 4.29 3.35
N ASN A 54 8.28 4.44 3.96
CA ASN A 54 7.19 3.47 3.89
C ASN A 54 6.68 3.27 2.45
N ALA A 55 6.53 4.35 1.69
CA ALA A 55 6.10 4.28 0.29
C ALA A 55 7.18 3.64 -0.61
N TRP A 56 8.47 3.89 -0.34
CA TRP A 56 9.56 3.19 -1.04
C TRP A 56 9.53 1.68 -0.78
N ILE A 57 9.38 1.28 0.50
CA ILE A 57 9.29 -0.14 0.87
C ILE A 57 8.08 -0.79 0.19
N GLY A 58 6.91 -0.13 0.23
CA GLY A 58 5.71 -0.62 -0.43
C GLY A 58 5.86 -0.77 -1.94
N ALA A 59 6.43 0.24 -2.61
CA ALA A 59 6.69 0.20 -4.05
C ALA A 59 7.67 -0.92 -4.42
N CYS A 60 8.79 -1.07 -3.68
CA CYS A 60 9.77 -2.13 -3.91
C CYS A 60 9.16 -3.52 -3.73
N ALA A 61 8.37 -3.74 -2.67
CA ALA A 61 7.71 -5.01 -2.42
C ALA A 61 6.71 -5.35 -3.55
N ALA A 62 5.92 -4.37 -3.99
CA ALA A 62 4.96 -4.56 -5.07
C ALA A 62 5.62 -4.79 -6.44
N VAL A 63 6.65 -4.03 -6.78
CA VAL A 63 7.41 -4.23 -8.03
C VAL A 63 8.12 -5.58 -8.01
N GLY A 64 8.70 -5.97 -6.87
CA GLY A 64 9.28 -7.29 -6.67
C GLY A 64 8.27 -8.42 -6.91
N LEU A 65 7.05 -8.28 -6.35
CA LEU A 65 5.97 -9.22 -6.63
C LEU A 65 5.63 -9.28 -8.13
N LEU A 66 5.48 -8.12 -8.79
CA LEU A 66 5.16 -8.07 -10.22
C LEU A 66 6.25 -8.75 -11.08
N PHE A 67 7.52 -8.59 -10.74
CA PHE A 67 8.62 -9.30 -11.39
C PHE A 67 8.50 -10.81 -11.18
N LEU A 68 8.26 -11.27 -9.94
CA LEU A 68 8.06 -12.69 -9.64
C LEU A 68 6.85 -13.28 -10.38
N LEU A 69 5.75 -12.54 -10.48
CA LEU A 69 4.55 -12.98 -11.20
C LEU A 69 4.77 -13.07 -12.72
N LYS A 70 5.66 -12.24 -13.26
CA LYS A 70 6.00 -12.26 -14.70
C LYS A 70 7.00 -13.34 -15.04
N ASP A 71 8.14 -13.32 -14.40
CA ASP A 71 9.23 -14.30 -14.48
C ASP A 71 10.13 -14.10 -13.26
N PHE A 72 10.36 -15.15 -12.47
CA PHE A 72 11.18 -15.09 -11.26
C PHE A 72 12.59 -14.53 -11.51
N ARG A 73 13.13 -14.67 -12.75
CA ARG A 73 14.44 -14.14 -13.14
C ARG A 73 14.48 -12.62 -13.12
N LEU A 74 13.34 -11.96 -13.36
CA LEU A 74 13.24 -10.51 -13.30
C LEU A 74 13.41 -9.96 -11.88
N ALA A 75 13.18 -10.79 -10.86
CA ALA A 75 13.39 -10.38 -9.47
C ALA A 75 14.84 -9.94 -9.21
N TRP A 76 15.81 -10.47 -9.93
CA TRP A 76 17.20 -10.05 -9.85
C TRP A 76 17.46 -8.63 -10.38
N LEU A 77 16.54 -8.07 -11.17
CA LEU A 77 16.62 -6.68 -11.60
C LEU A 77 16.36 -5.69 -10.46
N LEU A 78 15.60 -6.10 -9.45
CA LEU A 78 15.25 -5.19 -8.34
C LEU A 78 16.48 -4.65 -7.60
N PRO A 79 17.42 -5.48 -7.10
CA PRO A 79 18.63 -4.96 -6.47
C PRO A 79 19.48 -4.12 -7.42
N VAL A 80 19.53 -4.44 -8.72
CA VAL A 80 20.25 -3.64 -9.72
C VAL A 80 19.61 -2.27 -9.88
N ILE A 81 18.28 -2.20 -10.03
CA ILE A 81 17.53 -0.94 -10.11
C ILE A 81 17.76 -0.11 -8.85
N LEU A 82 17.68 -0.73 -7.66
CA LEU A 82 17.91 -0.03 -6.40
C LEU A 82 19.35 0.50 -6.29
N ALA A 83 20.33 -0.27 -6.69
CA ALA A 83 21.74 0.15 -6.72
C ALA A 83 21.94 1.36 -7.66
N VAL A 84 21.37 1.31 -8.86
CA VAL A 84 21.43 2.44 -9.81
C VAL A 84 20.73 3.66 -9.22
N LEU A 85 19.56 3.52 -8.62
CA LEU A 85 18.84 4.63 -7.98
C LEU A 85 19.66 5.27 -6.86
N VAL A 86 20.35 4.47 -6.04
CA VAL A 86 21.22 5.00 -4.97
C VAL A 86 22.41 5.77 -5.54
N VAL A 87 23.00 5.29 -6.63
CA VAL A 87 24.18 5.95 -7.26
C VAL A 87 23.84 7.30 -7.87
N ILE A 88 22.65 7.43 -8.49
CA ILE A 88 22.23 8.67 -9.16
C ILE A 88 21.41 9.60 -8.24
N ALA A 89 21.05 9.13 -7.04
CA ALA A 89 20.17 9.86 -6.14
C ALA A 89 20.87 11.04 -5.48
N PRO A 90 20.14 12.13 -5.18
CA PRO A 90 20.67 13.24 -4.38
C PRO A 90 21.06 12.75 -2.98
N GLU A 91 22.07 13.41 -2.36
CA GLU A 91 22.56 13.09 -1.01
C GLU A 91 21.44 13.00 0.04
N GLY A 92 20.42 13.85 -0.04
CA GLY A 92 19.27 13.82 0.86
C GLY A 92 18.47 12.52 0.81
N PHE A 93 18.39 11.88 -0.38
CA PHE A 93 17.76 10.56 -0.52
C PHE A 93 18.64 9.46 0.12
N VAL A 94 19.95 9.47 -0.17
CA VAL A 94 20.90 8.49 0.38
C VAL A 94 20.95 8.58 1.89
N ASN A 95 21.05 9.79 2.44
CA ASN A 95 21.03 10.03 3.88
C ASN A 95 19.72 9.53 4.54
N ARG A 96 18.58 9.72 3.86
CA ARG A 96 17.28 9.25 4.35
C ARG A 96 17.17 7.73 4.28
N LEU A 97 17.76 7.09 3.27
CA LEU A 97 17.81 5.64 3.13
C LEU A 97 18.68 5.01 4.21
N THR A 98 19.91 5.55 4.41
CA THR A 98 20.84 5.05 5.43
C THR A 98 20.34 5.24 6.86
N SER A 99 19.61 6.35 7.13
CA SER A 99 19.00 6.61 8.44
C SER A 99 17.93 5.54 8.81
N THR A 100 17.43 4.78 7.84
CA THR A 100 16.50 3.66 8.11
C THR A 100 17.13 2.60 9.02
N PHE A 101 18.44 2.39 8.91
CA PHE A 101 19.19 1.40 9.70
C PHE A 101 19.78 1.98 10.99
N ASN A 102 19.59 3.27 11.25
CA ASN A 102 20.07 3.93 12.45
C ASN A 102 19.00 3.89 13.56
N ALA A 103 19.20 3.09 14.58
CA ALA A 103 18.30 3.00 15.73
C ALA A 103 18.18 4.32 16.52
N GLN A 104 19.16 5.22 16.40
CA GLN A 104 19.17 6.54 17.04
C GLN A 104 18.44 7.61 16.23
N ASP A 105 18.00 7.31 14.99
CA ASP A 105 17.19 8.24 14.19
C ASP A 105 15.88 8.55 14.93
N PRO A 106 15.54 9.84 15.15
CA PRO A 106 14.34 10.22 15.90
C PRO A 106 13.05 9.60 15.39
N SER A 107 12.93 9.45 14.06
CA SER A 107 11.76 8.81 13.45
C SER A 107 11.67 7.30 13.74
N ASN A 108 12.80 6.62 13.94
CA ASN A 108 12.82 5.21 14.30
C ASN A 108 12.52 5.04 15.81
N GLN A 109 13.09 5.89 16.66
CA GLN A 109 12.78 5.90 18.11
C GLN A 109 11.29 6.15 18.36
N ASP A 110 10.69 7.10 17.64
CA ASP A 110 9.27 7.39 17.76
C ASP A 110 8.41 6.17 17.34
N ARG A 111 8.80 5.43 16.28
CA ARG A 111 8.13 4.19 15.90
C ARG A 111 8.25 3.09 16.95
N PHE A 112 9.40 2.93 17.58
CA PHE A 112 9.54 1.98 18.68
C PHE A 112 8.62 2.34 19.85
N ALA A 113 8.54 3.62 20.20
CA ALA A 113 7.61 4.09 21.23
C ALA A 113 6.15 3.79 20.85
N MET A 114 5.75 4.01 19.59
CA MET A 114 4.40 3.71 19.13
C MET A 114 4.08 2.22 19.13
N ILE A 115 5.05 1.34 18.82
CA ILE A 115 4.87 -0.11 18.94
C ILE A 115 4.63 -0.49 20.40
N GLU A 116 5.40 0.07 21.33
CA GLU A 116 5.22 -0.17 22.76
C GLU A 116 3.88 0.32 23.28
N ILE A 117 3.48 1.54 22.89
CA ILE A 117 2.17 2.13 23.25
C ILE A 117 1.03 1.24 22.74
N GLY A 118 1.07 0.86 21.45
CA GLY A 118 0.06 0.01 20.87
C GLY A 118 -0.02 -1.37 21.53
N ALA A 119 1.13 -1.98 21.84
CA ALA A 119 1.19 -3.26 22.55
C ALA A 119 0.58 -3.18 23.95
N LYS A 120 0.83 -2.09 24.69
CA LYS A 120 0.20 -1.84 26.00
C LYS A 120 -1.32 -1.69 25.87
N MET A 121 -1.80 -0.90 24.91
CA MET A 121 -3.24 -0.73 24.63
C MET A 121 -3.92 -2.07 24.31
N VAL A 122 -3.31 -2.89 23.43
CA VAL A 122 -3.82 -4.23 23.08
C VAL A 122 -3.84 -5.14 24.30
N ARG A 123 -2.80 -5.14 25.12
CA ARG A 123 -2.73 -5.95 26.34
C ARG A 123 -3.84 -5.58 27.33
N ASP A 124 -4.11 -4.28 27.52
CA ASP A 124 -5.08 -3.81 28.48
C ASP A 124 -6.52 -3.95 27.96
N HIS A 125 -6.73 -3.89 26.63
CA HIS A 125 -8.03 -3.97 25.99
C HIS A 125 -8.06 -4.97 24.81
N PRO A 126 -7.79 -6.29 25.02
CA PRO A 126 -7.56 -7.22 23.92
C PRO A 126 -8.80 -7.52 23.07
N LEU A 127 -10.00 -7.45 23.60
CA LEU A 127 -11.22 -7.87 22.89
C LEU A 127 -11.87 -6.74 22.08
N VAL A 128 -11.98 -5.56 22.63
CA VAL A 128 -12.70 -4.44 22.01
C VAL A 128 -11.81 -3.26 21.65
N GLY A 129 -10.54 -3.30 22.05
CA GLY A 129 -9.61 -2.18 21.93
C GLY A 129 -9.97 -1.00 22.81
N VAL A 130 -9.24 0.10 22.66
CA VAL A 130 -9.48 1.36 23.39
C VAL A 130 -10.59 2.22 22.77
N GLY A 131 -11.11 1.83 21.63
CA GLY A 131 -12.12 2.56 20.86
C GLY A 131 -11.55 3.27 19.62
N PRO A 132 -12.39 3.47 18.59
CA PRO A 132 -11.97 4.15 17.35
C PRO A 132 -11.49 5.57 17.62
N ASN A 133 -10.37 5.95 17.01
CA ASN A 133 -9.74 7.27 17.13
C ASN A 133 -9.39 7.69 18.58
N MET A 134 -9.16 6.69 19.46
CA MET A 134 -8.79 6.94 20.84
C MET A 134 -7.27 6.94 21.07
N VAL A 135 -6.48 6.45 20.12
CA VAL A 135 -5.00 6.46 20.22
C VAL A 135 -4.46 7.86 20.55
N PRO A 136 -4.79 8.95 19.82
CA PRO A 136 -4.24 10.26 20.14
C PRO A 136 -4.69 10.80 21.50
N ARG A 137 -5.87 10.41 21.98
CA ARG A 137 -6.40 10.86 23.28
C ARG A 137 -5.76 10.15 24.47
N LEU A 138 -5.42 8.88 24.29
CA LEU A 138 -4.82 8.05 25.32
C LEU A 138 -3.28 7.96 25.20
N TYR A 139 -2.71 8.60 24.18
CA TYR A 139 -1.28 8.53 23.89
C TYR A 139 -0.41 8.85 25.11
N GLU A 140 -0.72 9.92 25.83
CA GLU A 140 0.07 10.36 26.98
C GLU A 140 0.02 9.37 28.15
N GLN A 141 -1.07 8.64 28.36
CA GLN A 141 -1.22 7.63 29.41
C GLN A 141 -0.34 6.39 29.16
N TYR A 142 -0.10 6.05 27.90
CA TYR A 142 0.65 4.88 27.49
C TYR A 142 2.07 5.19 27.06
N ARG A 143 2.41 6.48 26.94
CA ARG A 143 3.68 6.96 26.40
C ARG A 143 4.85 6.59 27.33
N PRO A 144 5.92 5.93 26.81
CA PRO A 144 7.15 5.74 27.56
C PRO A 144 7.94 7.06 27.67
N ASP A 145 8.77 7.17 28.70
CA ASP A 145 9.54 8.40 28.98
C ASP A 145 10.52 8.78 27.87
N TYR A 146 11.01 7.80 27.10
CA TYR A 146 11.93 8.04 25.98
C TYR A 146 11.24 8.47 24.70
N ALA A 147 9.90 8.48 24.63
CA ALA A 147 9.17 8.87 23.42
C ALA A 147 9.41 10.36 23.11
N ILE A 148 9.84 10.62 21.88
CA ILE A 148 10.20 11.97 21.42
C ILE A 148 8.97 12.85 21.29
N ASN A 149 7.93 12.31 20.66
CA ASN A 149 6.68 13.03 20.46
C ASN A 149 5.78 12.93 21.69
N LYS A 150 5.13 14.05 22.04
CA LYS A 150 4.15 14.10 23.14
C LYS A 150 2.77 13.63 22.70
N VAL A 151 2.48 13.72 21.40
CA VAL A 151 1.20 13.34 20.79
C VAL A 151 1.49 12.77 19.41
N ASN A 152 0.80 11.68 19.05
CA ASN A 152 0.77 11.15 17.70
C ASN A 152 -0.68 10.85 17.29
N PRO A 153 -1.08 11.13 16.04
CA PRO A 153 -2.45 10.89 15.58
C PRO A 153 -2.78 9.39 15.45
N HIS A 154 -1.79 8.54 15.25
CA HIS A 154 -1.93 7.10 15.04
C HIS A 154 -0.59 6.38 15.31
N LEU A 155 -0.63 5.03 15.35
CA LEU A 155 0.54 4.19 15.69
C LEU A 155 1.50 3.91 14.53
N HIS A 156 1.30 4.50 13.35
CA HIS A 156 2.10 4.26 12.14
C HIS A 156 2.30 2.77 11.80
N ASN A 157 1.30 1.95 12.09
CA ASN A 157 1.27 0.51 11.79
C ASN A 157 -0.17 0.05 11.71
N VAL A 158 -0.62 -0.41 10.53
CA VAL A 158 -2.02 -0.78 10.28
C VAL A 158 -2.51 -1.92 11.18
N PRO A 159 -1.83 -3.09 11.25
CA PRO A 159 -2.26 -4.17 12.13
C PRO A 159 -2.35 -3.73 13.61
N LEU A 160 -1.34 -3.03 14.08
CA LEU A 160 -1.28 -2.58 15.47
C LEU A 160 -2.37 -1.55 15.78
N GLN A 161 -2.63 -0.60 14.87
CA GLN A 161 -3.72 0.37 15.02
C GLN A 161 -5.08 -0.32 15.11
N ILE A 162 -5.36 -1.29 14.24
CA ILE A 162 -6.61 -2.04 14.27
C ILE A 162 -6.75 -2.81 15.59
N ALA A 163 -5.68 -3.50 16.03
CA ALA A 163 -5.69 -4.24 17.29
C ALA A 163 -5.88 -3.32 18.50
N ALA A 164 -5.18 -2.19 18.53
CA ALA A 164 -5.26 -1.24 19.65
C ALA A 164 -6.63 -0.58 19.75
N GLU A 165 -7.21 -0.14 18.64
CA GLU A 165 -8.48 0.59 18.66
C GLU A 165 -9.72 -0.32 18.63
N ARG A 166 -9.65 -1.51 18.02
CA ARG A 166 -10.83 -2.36 17.78
C ARG A 166 -10.69 -3.77 18.33
N GLY A 167 -9.54 -4.09 18.95
CA GLY A 167 -9.25 -5.38 19.56
C GLY A 167 -8.75 -6.45 18.58
N LEU A 168 -8.27 -7.56 19.15
CA LEU A 168 -7.75 -8.70 18.40
C LEU A 168 -8.78 -9.38 17.50
N PRO A 169 -10.09 -9.49 17.87
CA PRO A 169 -11.09 -10.03 16.95
C PRO A 169 -11.22 -9.23 15.64
N ALA A 170 -11.18 -7.91 15.73
CA ALA A 170 -11.23 -7.06 14.54
C ALA A 170 -9.97 -7.21 13.68
N LEU A 171 -8.79 -7.32 14.28
CA LEU A 171 -7.56 -7.64 13.58
C LEU A 171 -7.66 -9.00 12.87
N ALA A 172 -8.19 -10.03 13.54
CA ALA A 172 -8.36 -11.36 12.94
C ALA A 172 -9.29 -11.31 11.71
N ILE A 173 -10.41 -10.59 11.79
CA ILE A 173 -11.33 -10.38 10.66
C ILE A 173 -10.63 -9.62 9.53
N TRP A 174 -9.86 -8.59 9.83
CA TRP A 174 -9.11 -7.84 8.83
C TRP A 174 -8.06 -8.71 8.12
N ILE A 175 -7.29 -9.52 8.87
CA ILE A 175 -6.33 -10.48 8.30
C ILE A 175 -7.04 -11.48 7.40
N TRP A 176 -8.17 -12.04 7.84
CA TRP A 176 -8.98 -12.97 7.04
C TRP A 176 -9.48 -12.31 5.75
N LEU A 177 -9.97 -11.06 5.82
CA LEU A 177 -10.42 -10.29 4.66
C LEU A 177 -9.29 -10.11 3.64
N ILE A 178 -8.12 -9.65 4.09
CA ILE A 178 -6.96 -9.42 3.21
C ILE A 178 -6.45 -10.75 2.62
N ALA A 179 -6.39 -11.82 3.39
CA ALA A 179 -5.99 -13.14 2.90
C ALA A 179 -6.98 -13.68 1.85
N SER A 180 -8.29 -13.54 2.10
CA SER A 180 -9.35 -13.94 1.18
C SER A 180 -9.31 -13.14 -0.12
N LEU A 181 -9.13 -11.82 -0.02
CA LEU A 181 -8.96 -10.92 -1.15
C LEU A 181 -7.73 -11.32 -1.99
N THR A 182 -6.57 -11.45 -1.34
CA THR A 182 -5.31 -11.83 -2.00
C THR A 182 -5.44 -13.18 -2.72
N THR A 183 -6.05 -14.17 -2.06
CA THR A 183 -6.28 -15.50 -2.66
C THR A 183 -7.20 -15.42 -3.87
N SER A 184 -8.26 -14.64 -3.80
CA SER A 184 -9.21 -14.43 -4.90
C SER A 184 -8.54 -13.73 -6.09
N LEU A 185 -7.78 -12.66 -5.82
CA LEU A 185 -7.03 -11.94 -6.84
C LEU A 185 -5.96 -12.83 -7.52
N PHE A 186 -5.28 -13.68 -6.73
CA PHE A 186 -4.30 -14.62 -7.27
C PHE A 186 -4.95 -15.69 -8.14
N ARG A 187 -6.13 -16.22 -7.75
CA ARG A 187 -6.90 -17.14 -8.58
C ARG A 187 -7.33 -16.49 -9.90
N LEU A 188 -7.79 -15.23 -9.86
CA LEU A 188 -8.13 -14.46 -11.06
C LEU A 188 -6.90 -14.27 -11.96
N PHE A 189 -5.76 -13.88 -11.39
CA PHE A 189 -4.49 -13.74 -12.12
C PHE A 189 -4.10 -15.04 -12.84
N ARG A 190 -4.33 -16.19 -12.21
CA ARG A 190 -4.02 -17.51 -12.82
C ARG A 190 -4.98 -17.88 -13.95
N ARG A 191 -6.25 -17.47 -13.86
CA ARG A 191 -7.32 -17.92 -14.76
C ARG A 191 -7.58 -16.99 -15.95
N GLN A 192 -7.40 -15.68 -15.77
CA GLN A 192 -7.70 -14.71 -16.82
C GLN A 192 -6.57 -14.59 -17.84
N PRO A 193 -6.87 -14.46 -19.15
CA PRO A 193 -5.86 -14.20 -20.18
C PRO A 193 -5.26 -12.80 -20.05
N ASP A 194 -6.06 -11.79 -19.75
CA ASP A 194 -5.58 -10.42 -19.44
C ASP A 194 -5.25 -10.34 -17.94
N LYS A 195 -3.97 -10.16 -17.68
CA LYS A 195 -3.42 -10.16 -16.32
C LYS A 195 -3.18 -8.77 -15.74
N ILE A 196 -3.41 -7.70 -16.50
CA ILE A 196 -3.06 -6.34 -16.09
C ILE A 196 -3.78 -5.97 -14.78
N LEU A 197 -5.11 -6.10 -14.74
CA LEU A 197 -5.90 -5.69 -13.59
C LEU A 197 -5.61 -6.54 -12.36
N SER A 198 -5.53 -7.87 -12.52
CA SER A 198 -5.24 -8.78 -11.41
C SER A 198 -3.82 -8.61 -10.86
N ALA A 199 -2.83 -8.36 -11.72
CA ALA A 199 -1.47 -8.04 -11.31
C ALA A 199 -1.42 -6.68 -10.58
N THR A 200 -2.12 -5.66 -11.10
CA THR A 200 -2.24 -4.34 -10.45
C THR A 200 -2.85 -4.46 -9.05
N ALA A 201 -3.96 -5.17 -8.92
CA ALA A 201 -4.65 -5.34 -7.64
C ALA A 201 -3.79 -6.12 -6.62
N LEU A 202 -3.12 -7.20 -7.04
CA LEU A 202 -2.17 -7.92 -6.19
C LEU A 202 -1.01 -7.04 -5.73
N ALA A 203 -0.45 -6.25 -6.66
CA ALA A 203 0.62 -5.30 -6.35
C ALA A 203 0.13 -4.23 -5.35
N ALA A 204 -1.09 -3.70 -5.54
CA ALA A 204 -1.67 -2.73 -4.62
C ALA A 204 -1.86 -3.30 -3.20
N VAL A 205 -2.31 -4.56 -3.08
CA VAL A 205 -2.43 -5.23 -1.78
C VAL A 205 -1.07 -5.39 -1.11
N VAL A 206 -0.05 -5.85 -1.84
CA VAL A 206 1.30 -6.00 -1.27
C VAL A 206 1.92 -4.65 -0.93
N ALA A 207 1.73 -3.63 -1.76
CA ALA A 207 2.18 -2.26 -1.48
C ALA A 207 1.54 -1.72 -0.18
N MET A 208 0.21 -1.87 -0.05
CA MET A 208 -0.54 -1.44 1.13
C MET A 208 -0.06 -2.16 2.39
N LEU A 209 0.15 -3.48 2.33
CA LEU A 209 0.62 -4.26 3.47
C LEU A 209 2.05 -3.89 3.87
N ALA A 210 2.98 -3.82 2.91
CA ALA A 210 4.37 -3.51 3.20
C ALA A 210 4.55 -2.08 3.73
N ALA A 211 3.89 -1.10 3.13
CA ALA A 211 3.89 0.27 3.63
C ALA A 211 3.14 0.39 4.96
N GLY A 212 2.06 -0.37 5.15
CA GLY A 212 1.20 -0.38 6.33
C GLY A 212 1.87 -0.91 7.60
N LEU A 213 3.04 -1.56 7.50
CA LEU A 213 3.88 -1.89 8.66
C LEU A 213 4.58 -0.66 9.25
N PHE A 214 4.67 0.43 8.49
CA PHE A 214 5.41 1.63 8.86
C PHE A 214 4.56 2.91 8.79
N GLU A 215 3.29 2.78 8.38
CA GLU A 215 2.34 3.89 8.28
C GLU A 215 0.90 3.39 8.40
N TYR A 216 -0.01 4.23 8.91
CA TYR A 216 -1.44 3.90 8.98
C TYR A 216 -2.18 4.29 7.69
N ASN A 217 -1.70 3.81 6.54
CA ASN A 217 -2.25 4.11 5.23
C ASN A 217 -3.68 3.58 5.01
N PHE A 218 -4.09 2.52 5.72
CA PHE A 218 -5.45 1.98 5.67
C PHE A 218 -6.49 2.90 6.33
N GLY A 219 -6.06 3.86 7.15
CA GLY A 219 -6.91 4.90 7.73
C GLY A 219 -6.92 6.21 6.95
N ASP A 220 -6.10 6.32 5.89
CA ASP A 220 -6.05 7.47 5.01
C ASP A 220 -7.13 7.33 3.92
N SER A 221 -8.09 8.26 3.88
CA SER A 221 -9.26 8.16 3.01
C SER A 221 -8.91 8.18 1.53
N GLU A 222 -7.99 9.03 1.12
CA GLU A 222 -7.57 9.19 -0.27
C GLU A 222 -6.83 7.94 -0.76
N PHE A 223 -5.93 7.44 0.07
CA PHE A 223 -5.23 6.19 -0.20
C PHE A 223 -6.20 5.01 -0.31
N LEU A 224 -7.11 4.89 0.69
CA LEU A 224 -8.06 3.79 0.74
C LEU A 224 -9.02 3.80 -0.45
N MET A 225 -9.51 4.97 -0.88
CA MET A 225 -10.37 5.09 -2.06
C MET A 225 -9.67 4.58 -3.32
N LEU A 226 -8.43 5.03 -3.61
CA LEU A 226 -7.69 4.55 -4.77
C LEU A 226 -7.39 3.06 -4.67
N PHE A 227 -6.98 2.58 -3.49
CA PHE A 227 -6.75 1.16 -3.24
C PHE A 227 -8.01 0.32 -3.53
N LEU A 228 -9.16 0.73 -3.00
CA LEU A 228 -10.43 0.04 -3.23
C LEU A 228 -10.82 0.03 -4.72
N VAL A 229 -10.65 1.13 -5.43
CA VAL A 229 -10.88 1.18 -6.89
C VAL A 229 -10.02 0.14 -7.59
N LEU A 230 -8.71 0.07 -7.29
CA LEU A 230 -7.80 -0.86 -7.94
C LEU A 230 -8.15 -2.34 -7.67
N VAL A 231 -8.63 -2.67 -6.48
CA VAL A 231 -8.96 -4.07 -6.14
C VAL A 231 -10.38 -4.48 -6.54
N THR A 232 -11.33 -3.54 -6.66
CA THR A 232 -12.73 -3.82 -7.01
C THR A 232 -13.01 -3.79 -8.51
N LEU A 233 -12.22 -3.07 -9.31
CA LEU A 233 -12.39 -3.02 -10.77
C LEU A 233 -12.42 -4.42 -11.41
N LEU A 234 -11.66 -5.38 -10.87
CA LEU A 234 -11.64 -6.77 -11.34
C LEU A 234 -12.97 -7.49 -11.14
N VAL A 235 -13.72 -7.15 -10.12
CA VAL A 235 -15.01 -7.76 -9.82
C VAL A 235 -16.13 -7.03 -10.60
N ALA A 236 -16.04 -5.72 -10.67
CA ALA A 236 -17.05 -4.88 -11.32
C ALA A 236 -17.10 -5.06 -12.84
N LEU A 237 -15.96 -5.08 -13.52
CA LEU A 237 -15.91 -5.15 -14.98
C LEU A 237 -16.53 -6.44 -15.58
N PRO A 238 -16.26 -7.65 -15.06
CA PRO A 238 -16.93 -8.87 -15.55
C PRO A 238 -18.44 -8.87 -15.32
N ILE A 239 -18.90 -8.34 -14.18
CA ILE A 239 -20.32 -8.22 -13.87
C ILE A 239 -20.99 -7.25 -14.85
N TYR A 240 -20.41 -6.08 -15.06
CA TYR A 240 -20.91 -5.09 -16.00
C TYR A 240 -20.99 -5.64 -17.43
N ALA A 241 -19.94 -6.32 -17.89
CA ALA A 241 -19.91 -6.96 -19.20
C ALA A 241 -20.94 -8.10 -19.34
N ALA A 242 -21.27 -8.80 -18.26
CA ALA A 242 -22.34 -9.82 -18.27
C ALA A 242 -23.73 -9.18 -18.35
N VAL A 243 -23.97 -8.11 -17.60
CA VAL A 243 -25.23 -7.36 -17.62
C VAL A 243 -25.45 -6.73 -19.01
N ALA A 244 -24.44 -6.04 -19.56
CA ALA A 244 -24.53 -5.44 -20.89
C ALA A 244 -24.91 -6.46 -21.99
N ARG A 245 -24.27 -7.66 -21.96
CA ARG A 245 -24.62 -8.73 -22.91
C ARG A 245 -26.04 -9.26 -22.73
N SER A 246 -26.55 -9.32 -21.49
CA SER A 246 -27.93 -9.75 -21.24
C SER A 246 -28.95 -8.74 -21.77
N GLU A 247 -28.64 -7.45 -21.67
CA GLU A 247 -29.48 -6.36 -22.22
C GLU A 247 -29.49 -6.36 -23.77
N GLU A 248 -28.35 -6.56 -24.43
CA GLU A 248 -28.24 -6.71 -25.86
C GLU A 248 -29.11 -7.89 -26.36
N HIS A 249 -28.97 -9.05 -25.72
CA HIS A 249 -29.76 -10.24 -26.11
C HIS A 249 -31.26 -10.05 -25.89
N THR A 250 -31.66 -9.33 -24.86
CA THR A 250 -33.09 -9.02 -24.61
C THR A 250 -33.64 -8.04 -25.64
N SER A 251 -32.84 -7.06 -26.08
CA SER A 251 -33.23 -6.10 -27.11
C SER A 251 -33.34 -6.75 -28.51
N GLU A 252 -32.48 -7.71 -28.84
CA GLU A 252 -32.56 -8.49 -30.10
C GLU A 252 -33.83 -9.36 -30.14
N LEU A 253 -34.25 -9.95 -29.01
CA LEU A 253 -35.49 -10.74 -28.95
C LEU A 253 -36.78 -9.90 -29.00
N GLN A 254 -36.70 -8.59 -28.78
CA GLN A 254 -37.84 -7.66 -28.83
C GLN A 254 -37.91 -6.86 -30.14
N SER A 255 -36.91 -7.01 -31.03
CA SER A 255 -36.99 -6.43 -32.37
C SER A 255 -37.90 -7.30 -33.26
N PRO A 256 -38.95 -6.75 -33.88
CA PRO A 256 -39.92 -7.49 -34.68
C PRO A 256 -39.33 -8.08 -35.97
#